data_de0015193b70b522c8763ee2e23f7b16
#
_entry.id   de0015193b70b522c8763ee2e23f7b16
#
_cell.length_a   1.000
_cell.length_b   1.000
_cell.length_c   1.000
_cell.angle_alpha   90.00
_cell.angle_beta   90.00
_cell.angle_gamma   90.00
#
_symmetry.space_group_name_H-M   'P 1'
#
loop_
_entity.id
_entity.type
_entity.pdbx_description
1 polymer ?
#
loop_
_entity_poly.entity_id
_entity_poly.type
_entity_poly.pdbx_seq_one_letter_code
_entity_poly.pdbx_strand_id
1 'polypeptide(L)'
;ENNAHPHISNRDGIEVSVVHNGIIENHEALRARLKAQGYEFHSDTDTEVIAHLVHSLVASGLGLFQAVQQAVRVLHGAYAIAAISKAEPNTVVGSRRGSPLLLGVGNSGSGQGENFLASDTSALLQVTKYVAYLEEGDVVEIRLDGYSIVDAEGRPAERPIVESQLSADAIELGNHDHYMQK
;
A
#
# COMPACT_ATOMS: atom_id res chain seq x y z
N GLU A 1 5.80 15.72 -13.38
CA GLU A 1 4.55 14.93 -13.38
C GLU A 1 4.82 13.42 -13.46
N ASN A 2 5.82 12.95 -14.25
CA ASN A 2 6.09 11.51 -14.43
C ASN A 2 6.55 10.78 -13.16
N ASN A 3 7.05 11.49 -12.16
CA ASN A 3 7.53 10.93 -10.89
C ASN A 3 6.50 11.03 -9.75
N ALA A 4 5.27 11.44 -10.04
CA ALA A 4 4.21 11.56 -9.03
C ALA A 4 3.44 10.25 -8.85
N HIS A 5 3.01 9.97 -7.61
CA HIS A 5 2.07 8.89 -7.33
C HIS A 5 0.64 9.21 -7.81
N PRO A 6 -0.13 8.18 -8.18
CA PRO A 6 0.24 6.76 -8.28
C PRO A 6 1.05 6.45 -9.54
N HIS A 7 1.89 5.41 -9.48
CA HIS A 7 2.48 4.80 -10.67
C HIS A 7 1.57 3.70 -11.19
N ILE A 8 1.35 3.70 -12.50
CA ILE A 8 0.41 2.79 -13.18
C ILE A 8 1.18 1.91 -14.14
N SER A 9 0.95 0.60 -14.05
CA SER A 9 1.34 -0.37 -15.07
C SER A 9 0.09 -0.84 -15.81
N ASN A 10 0.03 -0.55 -17.10
CA ASN A 10 -1.10 -0.93 -17.95
C ASN A 10 -0.57 -1.62 -19.21
N ARG A 11 -0.83 -2.92 -19.31
CA ARG A 11 -0.42 -3.72 -20.46
C ARG A 11 -1.36 -4.93 -20.60
N ASP A 12 -1.63 -5.32 -21.85
CA ASP A 12 -2.42 -6.51 -22.20
C ASP A 12 -3.83 -6.55 -21.55
N GLY A 13 -4.42 -5.36 -21.32
CA GLY A 13 -5.74 -5.22 -20.69
C GLY A 13 -5.74 -5.33 -19.16
N ILE A 14 -4.58 -5.52 -18.54
CA ILE A 14 -4.40 -5.52 -17.10
C ILE A 14 -3.85 -4.16 -16.65
N GLU A 15 -4.44 -3.60 -15.62
CA GLU A 15 -4.01 -2.34 -15.04
C GLU A 15 -3.81 -2.48 -13.54
N VAL A 16 -2.64 -2.08 -13.06
CA VAL A 16 -2.25 -2.05 -11.65
C VAL A 16 -1.74 -0.67 -11.31
N SER A 17 -2.23 -0.10 -10.23
CA SER A 17 -1.76 1.19 -9.70
C SER A 17 -1.14 0.99 -8.33
N VAL A 18 -0.02 1.67 -8.08
CA VAL A 18 0.75 1.56 -6.83
C VAL A 18 1.12 2.93 -6.31
N VAL A 19 0.97 3.11 -5.01
CA VAL A 19 1.59 4.19 -4.23
C VAL A 19 2.61 3.59 -3.28
N HIS A 20 3.70 4.33 -3.02
CA HIS A 20 4.84 3.85 -2.23
C HIS A 20 5.48 4.99 -1.45
N ASN A 21 5.79 4.73 -0.19
CA ASN A 21 6.65 5.55 0.64
C ASN A 21 7.88 4.71 1.04
N GLY A 22 9.07 5.21 0.78
CA GLY A 22 10.32 4.51 1.09
C GLY A 22 11.29 4.49 -0.07
N ILE A 23 12.23 3.55 -0.04
CA ILE A 23 13.27 3.38 -1.07
C ILE A 23 13.47 1.89 -1.32
N ILE A 24 13.37 1.47 -2.58
CA ILE A 24 13.70 0.12 -3.03
C ILE A 24 15.14 0.08 -3.53
N GLU A 25 16.03 -0.45 -2.73
CA GLU A 25 17.48 -0.46 -2.98
C GLU A 25 17.87 -1.27 -4.22
N ASN A 26 17.17 -2.37 -4.50
CA ASN A 26 17.44 -3.23 -5.66
C ASN A 26 16.59 -2.88 -6.90
N HIS A 27 16.05 -1.66 -6.97
CA HIS A 27 15.17 -1.24 -8.05
C HIS A 27 15.81 -1.34 -9.44
N GLU A 28 17.12 -1.05 -9.58
CA GLU A 28 17.79 -1.09 -10.88
C GLU A 28 17.87 -2.50 -11.45
N ALA A 29 18.20 -3.50 -10.62
CA ALA A 29 18.24 -4.90 -11.05
C ALA A 29 16.84 -5.40 -11.47
N LEU A 30 15.80 -5.01 -10.72
CA LEU A 30 14.41 -5.32 -11.05
C LEU A 30 13.97 -4.62 -12.32
N ARG A 31 14.34 -3.34 -12.51
CA ARG A 31 14.09 -2.55 -13.72
C ARG A 31 14.70 -3.21 -14.95
N ALA A 32 15.95 -3.64 -14.88
CA ALA A 32 16.61 -4.33 -15.99
C ALA A 32 15.89 -5.63 -16.36
N ARG A 33 15.48 -6.42 -15.36
CA ARG A 33 14.71 -7.66 -15.57
C ARG A 33 13.35 -7.39 -16.22
N LEU A 34 12.63 -6.37 -15.77
CA LEU A 34 11.32 -6.00 -16.31
C LEU A 34 11.42 -5.44 -17.72
N LYS A 35 12.46 -4.64 -18.01
CA LYS A 35 12.75 -4.20 -19.39
C LYS A 35 13.00 -5.38 -20.33
N ALA A 36 13.72 -6.41 -19.88
CA ALA A 36 13.92 -7.63 -20.66
C ALA A 36 12.62 -8.41 -20.91
N GLN A 37 11.59 -8.20 -20.09
CA GLN A 37 10.23 -8.73 -20.28
C GLN A 37 9.34 -7.81 -21.14
N GLY A 38 9.88 -6.70 -21.65
CA GLY A 38 9.18 -5.76 -22.51
C GLY A 38 8.39 -4.67 -21.78
N TYR A 39 8.68 -4.42 -20.49
CA TYR A 39 8.12 -3.25 -19.79
C TYR A 39 8.86 -1.98 -20.17
N GLU A 40 8.09 -0.94 -20.50
CA GLU A 40 8.61 0.40 -20.76
C GLU A 40 8.49 1.25 -19.49
N PHE A 41 9.53 2.01 -19.18
CA PHE A 41 9.59 2.88 -18.02
C PHE A 41 9.55 4.34 -18.45
N HIS A 42 8.71 5.13 -17.79
CA HIS A 42 8.46 6.53 -18.09
C HIS A 42 8.91 7.47 -16.96
N SER A 43 9.31 6.91 -15.83
CA SER A 43 9.83 7.65 -14.67
C SER A 43 11.19 7.12 -14.22
N ASP A 44 11.87 7.90 -13.40
CA ASP A 44 13.11 7.49 -12.74
C ASP A 44 12.85 6.85 -11.36
N THR A 45 11.58 6.75 -10.94
CA THR A 45 11.23 6.29 -9.61
C THR A 45 11.37 4.78 -9.45
N ASP A 46 11.70 4.35 -8.26
CA ASP A 46 11.65 2.95 -7.83
C ASP A 46 10.20 2.44 -7.71
N THR A 47 9.24 3.33 -7.49
CA THR A 47 7.82 2.97 -7.41
C THR A 47 7.27 2.39 -8.72
N GLU A 48 7.70 2.92 -9.88
CA GLU A 48 7.28 2.35 -11.17
C GLU A 48 7.75 0.90 -11.34
N VAL A 49 8.92 0.57 -10.77
CA VAL A 49 9.42 -0.81 -10.72
C VAL A 49 8.45 -1.71 -9.94
N ILE A 50 7.92 -1.25 -8.80
CA ILE A 50 6.94 -2.00 -8.02
C ILE A 50 5.66 -2.21 -8.84
N ALA A 51 5.15 -1.18 -9.49
CA ALA A 51 3.93 -1.26 -10.30
C ALA A 51 4.07 -2.31 -11.43
N HIS A 52 5.18 -2.29 -12.16
CA HIS A 52 5.45 -3.28 -13.21
C HIS A 52 5.68 -4.68 -12.66
N LEU A 53 6.33 -4.81 -11.51
CA LEU A 53 6.55 -6.10 -10.86
C LEU A 53 5.23 -6.75 -10.44
N VAL A 54 4.36 -6.00 -9.75
CA VAL A 54 3.03 -6.49 -9.35
C VAL A 54 2.20 -6.83 -10.58
N HIS A 55 2.20 -5.96 -11.61
CA HIS A 55 1.52 -6.22 -12.87
C HIS A 55 1.99 -7.53 -13.51
N SER A 56 3.30 -7.79 -13.58
CA SER A 56 3.85 -9.00 -14.19
C SER A 56 3.36 -10.28 -13.50
N LEU A 57 3.16 -10.20 -12.18
CA LEU A 57 2.64 -11.31 -11.37
C LEU A 57 1.13 -11.49 -11.57
N VAL A 58 0.37 -10.40 -11.64
CA VAL A 58 -1.07 -10.47 -12.00
C VAL A 58 -1.23 -11.03 -13.41
N ALA A 59 -0.43 -10.59 -14.38
CA ALA A 59 -0.45 -11.10 -15.76
C ALA A 59 -0.06 -12.58 -15.85
N SER A 60 0.66 -13.13 -14.87
CA SER A 60 0.96 -14.56 -14.78
C SER A 60 -0.21 -15.39 -14.23
N GLY A 61 -1.32 -14.75 -13.87
CA GLY A 61 -2.55 -15.42 -13.40
C GLY A 61 -2.75 -15.37 -11.89
N LEU A 62 -1.95 -14.61 -11.13
CA LEU A 62 -2.15 -14.42 -9.69
C LEU A 62 -3.21 -13.34 -9.43
N GLY A 63 -3.98 -13.50 -8.34
CA GLY A 63 -4.76 -12.42 -7.78
C GLY A 63 -3.85 -11.32 -7.20
N LEU A 64 -4.40 -10.10 -7.04
CA LEU A 64 -3.63 -8.95 -6.56
C LEU A 64 -2.94 -9.22 -5.22
N PHE A 65 -3.64 -9.85 -4.28
CA PHE A 65 -3.09 -10.19 -2.97
C PHE A 65 -1.85 -11.09 -3.07
N GLN A 66 -1.94 -12.21 -3.83
CA GLN A 66 -0.81 -13.09 -4.03
C GLN A 66 0.32 -12.42 -4.83
N ALA A 67 -0.03 -11.57 -5.79
CA ALA A 67 0.96 -10.83 -6.56
C ALA A 67 1.77 -9.89 -5.67
N VAL A 68 1.12 -9.14 -4.77
CA VAL A 68 1.83 -8.30 -3.81
C VAL A 68 2.67 -9.14 -2.84
N GLN A 69 2.13 -10.25 -2.30
CA GLN A 69 2.89 -11.15 -1.45
C GLN A 69 4.17 -11.67 -2.12
N GLN A 70 4.11 -12.01 -3.40
CA GLN A 70 5.31 -12.45 -4.13
C GLN A 70 6.25 -11.29 -4.47
N ALA A 71 5.71 -10.13 -4.82
CA ALA A 71 6.52 -8.95 -5.12
C ALA A 71 7.37 -8.54 -3.91
N VAL A 72 6.78 -8.44 -2.71
CA VAL A 72 7.49 -7.98 -1.51
C VAL A 72 8.62 -8.93 -1.07
N ARG A 73 8.59 -10.18 -1.47
CA ARG A 73 9.67 -11.15 -1.18
C ARG A 73 10.97 -10.84 -1.91
N VAL A 74 10.90 -10.14 -3.03
CA VAL A 74 12.06 -9.80 -3.86
C VAL A 74 12.45 -8.32 -3.74
N LEU A 75 11.66 -7.51 -3.06
CA LEU A 75 11.99 -6.11 -2.78
C LEU A 75 12.97 -6.02 -1.61
N HIS A 76 14.05 -5.26 -1.79
CA HIS A 76 15.01 -4.91 -0.76
C HIS A 76 14.90 -3.41 -0.44
N GLY A 77 15.03 -3.06 0.83
CA GLY A 77 14.92 -1.70 1.31
C GLY A 77 13.72 -1.47 2.22
N ALA A 78 13.38 -0.21 2.44
CA ALA A 78 12.25 0.20 3.27
C ALA A 78 11.08 0.63 2.39
N TYR A 79 9.88 0.15 2.69
CA TYR A 79 8.69 0.50 1.94
C TYR A 79 7.41 0.42 2.79
N ALA A 80 6.46 1.26 2.43
CA ALA A 80 5.03 1.11 2.68
C ALA A 80 4.32 1.27 1.34
N ILE A 81 3.65 0.24 0.87
CA ILE A 81 2.98 0.23 -0.44
C ILE A 81 1.48 -0.01 -0.28
N ALA A 82 0.71 0.59 -1.17
CA ALA A 82 -0.67 0.19 -1.42
C ALA A 82 -0.88 0.02 -2.93
N ALA A 83 -1.57 -1.05 -3.30
CA ALA A 83 -1.82 -1.45 -4.67
C ALA A 83 -3.30 -1.72 -4.90
N ILE A 84 -3.77 -1.35 -6.09
CA ILE A 84 -5.11 -1.69 -6.61
C ILE A 84 -4.97 -2.25 -8.02
N SER A 85 -5.95 -3.03 -8.44
CA SER A 85 -6.02 -3.57 -9.80
C SER A 85 -7.42 -3.38 -10.38
N LYS A 86 -7.48 -3.01 -11.66
CA LYS A 86 -8.75 -2.91 -12.38
C LYS A 86 -9.48 -4.24 -12.50
N ALA A 87 -8.73 -5.35 -12.45
CA ALA A 87 -9.30 -6.70 -12.47
C ALA A 87 -10.02 -7.07 -11.15
N GLU A 88 -9.65 -6.41 -10.04
CA GLU A 88 -10.21 -6.62 -8.70
C GLU A 88 -10.62 -5.27 -8.07
N PRO A 89 -11.64 -4.57 -8.60
CA PRO A 89 -11.93 -3.17 -8.28
C PRO A 89 -12.34 -2.93 -6.82
N ASN A 90 -12.73 -3.98 -6.09
CA ASN A 90 -13.15 -3.91 -4.68
C ASN A 90 -12.04 -4.38 -3.72
N THR A 91 -10.81 -4.41 -4.17
CA THR A 91 -9.67 -4.91 -3.40
C THR A 91 -8.58 -3.85 -3.34
N VAL A 92 -8.09 -3.58 -2.14
CA VAL A 92 -6.87 -2.81 -1.90
C VAL A 92 -5.90 -3.71 -1.15
N VAL A 93 -4.66 -3.77 -1.58
CA VAL A 93 -3.62 -4.56 -0.92
C VAL A 93 -2.50 -3.66 -0.47
N GLY A 94 -2.11 -3.77 0.81
CA GLY A 94 -1.00 -3.03 1.38
C GLY A 94 0.07 -3.95 1.96
N SER A 95 1.29 -3.45 2.03
CA SER A 95 2.40 -4.12 2.71
C SER A 95 3.42 -3.12 3.21
N ARG A 96 4.18 -3.51 4.25
CA ARG A 96 5.22 -2.65 4.78
C ARG A 96 6.48 -3.42 5.19
N ARG A 97 7.60 -2.70 5.11
CA ARG A 97 8.90 -3.04 5.71
C ARG A 97 9.69 -1.75 5.93
N GLY A 98 10.14 -1.49 7.15
CA GLY A 98 10.93 -0.29 7.48
C GLY A 98 10.11 1.02 7.52
N SER A 99 9.22 1.25 6.57
CA SER A 99 8.31 2.41 6.57
C SER A 99 6.98 2.08 7.25
N PRO A 100 6.34 3.04 7.94
CA PRO A 100 5.07 2.79 8.63
C PRO A 100 3.90 2.60 7.66
N LEU A 101 3.02 1.65 8.01
CA LEU A 101 1.71 1.48 7.41
C LEU A 101 0.75 0.98 8.48
N LEU A 102 -0.43 1.51 8.50
CA LEU A 102 -1.48 1.11 9.43
C LEU A 102 -2.81 0.91 8.71
N LEU A 103 -3.61 0.04 9.29
CA LEU A 103 -4.97 -0.25 8.88
C LEU A 103 -5.93 0.57 9.75
N GLY A 104 -6.71 1.46 9.13
CA GLY A 104 -7.85 2.08 9.77
C GLY A 104 -9.06 1.16 9.67
N VAL A 105 -9.66 0.84 10.82
CA VAL A 105 -10.85 -0.01 10.87
C VAL A 105 -12.08 0.88 11.01
N GLY A 106 -12.97 0.83 10.04
CA GLY A 106 -14.19 1.64 10.03
C GLY A 106 -15.18 1.21 11.08
N ASN A 107 -15.86 2.19 11.65
CA ASN A 107 -16.80 2.00 12.74
C ASN A 107 -18.24 1.96 12.19
N SER A 108 -18.57 0.94 11.37
CA SER A 108 -19.97 0.73 11.04
C SER A 108 -20.56 -0.28 12.02
N GLY A 109 -21.51 0.16 12.83
CA GLY A 109 -22.27 -0.71 13.71
C GLY A 109 -23.09 -1.81 12.98
N SER A 110 -22.91 -1.94 11.66
CA SER A 110 -23.53 -2.93 10.77
C SER A 110 -22.61 -4.08 10.37
N GLY A 111 -21.34 -4.10 10.83
CA GLY A 111 -20.36 -5.11 10.41
C GLY A 111 -19.83 -4.94 8.97
N GLN A 112 -20.32 -3.94 8.24
CA GLN A 112 -19.81 -3.53 6.93
C GLN A 112 -19.09 -2.19 7.08
N GLY A 113 -17.89 -2.23 7.66
CA GLY A 113 -17.07 -1.06 7.87
C GLY A 113 -16.20 -0.78 6.67
N GLU A 114 -16.08 0.50 6.32
CA GLU A 114 -15.01 0.94 5.43
C GLU A 114 -13.67 0.77 6.15
N ASN A 115 -12.69 0.19 5.47
CA ASN A 115 -11.33 0.03 5.97
C ASN A 115 -10.36 0.85 5.12
N PHE A 116 -9.30 1.32 5.73
CA PHE A 116 -8.40 2.30 5.16
C PHE A 116 -6.94 1.88 5.34
N LEU A 117 -6.06 2.32 4.44
CA LEU A 117 -4.61 2.26 4.64
C LEU A 117 -4.05 3.68 4.73
N ALA A 118 -3.17 3.89 5.69
CA ALA A 118 -2.45 5.15 5.82
C ALA A 118 -1.05 4.93 6.40
N SER A 119 -0.14 5.84 6.14
CA SER A 119 1.20 5.84 6.73
C SER A 119 1.25 6.52 8.10
N ASP A 120 0.20 7.28 8.45
CA ASP A 120 0.10 8.02 9.72
C ASP A 120 -1.35 8.06 10.21
N THR A 121 -1.55 8.00 11.54
CA THR A 121 -2.87 8.05 12.16
C THR A 121 -3.62 9.36 11.90
N SER A 122 -2.91 10.47 11.72
CA SER A 122 -3.51 11.77 11.46
C SER A 122 -4.35 11.78 10.19
N ALA A 123 -3.96 11.00 9.18
CA ALA A 123 -4.71 10.87 7.93
C ALA A 123 -6.07 10.17 8.10
N LEU A 124 -6.27 9.41 9.17
CA LEU A 124 -7.46 8.62 9.42
C LEU A 124 -8.45 9.28 10.40
N LEU A 125 -8.07 10.32 11.12
CA LEU A 125 -8.86 10.88 12.21
C LEU A 125 -10.26 11.38 11.81
N GLN A 126 -10.44 11.75 10.54
CA GLN A 126 -11.74 12.19 10.02
C GLN A 126 -12.68 11.01 9.67
N VAL A 127 -12.14 9.81 9.53
CA VAL A 127 -12.89 8.63 9.08
C VAL A 127 -12.97 7.53 10.13
N THR A 128 -11.92 7.34 10.91
CA THR A 128 -11.89 6.38 12.03
C THR A 128 -10.80 6.73 13.03
N LYS A 129 -11.04 6.37 14.30
CA LYS A 129 -10.04 6.41 15.37
C LYS A 129 -9.51 5.02 15.75
N TYR A 130 -10.05 3.97 15.15
CA TYR A 130 -9.63 2.60 15.38
C TYR A 130 -8.58 2.19 14.36
N VAL A 131 -7.39 1.86 14.83
CA VAL A 131 -6.25 1.55 13.96
C VAL A 131 -5.56 0.26 14.41
N ALA A 132 -5.05 -0.49 13.45
CA ALA A 132 -4.14 -1.60 13.68
C ALA A 132 -2.81 -1.29 12.98
N TYR A 133 -1.72 -1.33 13.76
CA TYR A 133 -0.37 -1.14 13.22
C TYR A 133 0.10 -2.44 12.58
N LEU A 134 0.46 -2.39 11.31
CA LEU A 134 1.04 -3.53 10.61
C LEU A 134 2.49 -3.74 11.08
N GLU A 135 2.88 -5.00 11.19
CA GLU A 135 4.24 -5.40 11.52
C GLU A 135 5.12 -5.55 10.28
N GLU A 136 6.42 -5.77 10.49
CA GLU A 136 7.40 -5.92 9.41
C GLU A 136 7.07 -7.13 8.53
N GLY A 137 6.88 -6.87 7.24
CA GLY A 137 6.58 -7.90 6.26
C GLY A 137 5.11 -8.29 6.16
N ASP A 138 4.23 -7.67 6.95
CA ASP A 138 2.78 -7.89 6.81
C ASP A 138 2.29 -7.52 5.42
N VAL A 139 1.35 -8.32 4.92
CA VAL A 139 0.54 -8.00 3.76
C VAL A 139 -0.92 -8.02 4.17
N VAL A 140 -1.62 -6.91 3.96
CA VAL A 140 -3.05 -6.75 4.25
C VAL A 140 -3.85 -6.67 2.96
N GLU A 141 -4.94 -7.38 2.89
CA GLU A 141 -5.96 -7.26 1.87
C GLU A 141 -7.21 -6.64 2.48
N ILE A 142 -7.70 -5.57 1.88
CA ILE A 142 -8.97 -4.92 2.23
C ILE A 142 -9.97 -5.19 1.11
N ARG A 143 -11.17 -5.64 1.49
CA ARG A 143 -12.33 -5.85 0.63
C ARG A 143 -13.55 -5.13 1.19
N LEU A 144 -14.65 -5.12 0.45
CA LEU A 144 -15.91 -4.48 0.89
C LEU A 144 -16.49 -5.10 2.17
N ASP A 145 -16.23 -6.36 2.42
CA ASP A 145 -16.76 -7.15 3.53
C ASP A 145 -15.77 -7.30 4.72
N GLY A 146 -14.57 -6.72 4.61
CA GLY A 146 -13.59 -6.78 5.68
C GLY A 146 -12.14 -6.72 5.21
N TYR A 147 -11.27 -7.27 6.02
CA TYR A 147 -9.84 -7.33 5.72
C TYR A 147 -9.23 -8.65 6.22
N SER A 148 -8.09 -8.99 5.67
CA SER A 148 -7.25 -10.08 6.15
C SER A 148 -5.78 -9.68 6.12
N ILE A 149 -5.01 -10.20 7.07
CA ILE A 149 -3.57 -9.95 7.19
C ILE A 149 -2.82 -11.26 7.17
N VAL A 150 -1.70 -11.28 6.48
CA VAL A 150 -0.70 -12.35 6.61
C VAL A 150 0.63 -11.74 7.05
N ASP A 151 1.39 -12.53 7.82
CA ASP A 151 2.72 -12.17 8.26
C ASP A 151 3.79 -12.30 7.16
N ALA A 152 5.05 -12.02 7.50
CA ALA A 152 6.18 -12.11 6.57
C ALA A 152 6.38 -13.53 5.99
N GLU A 153 5.93 -14.56 6.68
CA GLU A 153 5.96 -15.96 6.25
C GLU A 153 4.72 -16.37 5.43
N GLY A 154 3.74 -15.47 5.30
CA GLY A 154 2.49 -15.71 4.59
C GLY A 154 1.44 -16.46 5.40
N ARG A 155 1.58 -16.53 6.72
CA ARG A 155 0.62 -17.15 7.64
C ARG A 155 -0.45 -16.12 8.04
N PRO A 156 -1.73 -16.54 8.20
CA PRO A 156 -2.75 -15.65 8.75
C PRO A 156 -2.31 -15.01 10.07
N ALA A 157 -2.49 -13.71 10.19
CA ALA A 157 -2.08 -12.93 11.34
C ALA A 157 -3.20 -11.96 11.76
N GLU A 158 -3.27 -11.69 13.06
CA GLU A 158 -4.14 -10.67 13.64
C GLU A 158 -3.27 -9.58 14.26
N ARG A 159 -3.73 -8.33 14.17
CA ARG A 159 -3.06 -7.17 14.78
C ARG A 159 -4.02 -6.49 15.74
N PRO A 160 -3.54 -6.09 16.93
CA PRO A 160 -4.38 -5.41 17.90
C PRO A 160 -4.97 -4.13 17.33
N ILE A 161 -6.29 -3.98 17.47
CA ILE A 161 -6.97 -2.73 17.16
C ILE A 161 -6.87 -1.84 18.38
N VAL A 162 -6.32 -0.65 18.22
CA VAL A 162 -6.18 0.36 19.25
C VAL A 162 -6.99 1.60 18.91
N GLU A 163 -7.54 2.26 19.91
CA GLU A 163 -8.19 3.55 19.75
C GLU A 163 -7.13 4.65 19.80
N SER A 164 -7.02 5.42 18.70
CA SER A 164 -6.12 6.57 18.64
C SER A 164 -6.57 7.64 19.63
N GLN A 165 -5.64 8.11 20.45
CA GLN A 165 -5.85 9.21 21.41
C GLN A 165 -5.80 10.60 20.71
N LEU A 166 -5.39 10.66 19.46
CA LEU A 166 -5.33 11.90 18.69
C LEU A 166 -6.76 12.35 18.38
N SER A 167 -7.06 13.63 18.60
CA SER A 167 -8.32 14.26 18.19
C SER A 167 -8.13 14.98 16.85
N ALA A 168 -9.21 15.13 16.09
CA ALA A 168 -9.19 15.90 14.85
C ALA A 168 -8.71 17.34 15.07
N ASP A 169 -9.03 17.93 16.24
CA ASP A 169 -8.62 19.28 16.63
C ASP A 169 -7.09 19.41 16.78
N ALA A 170 -6.38 18.31 17.05
CA ALA A 170 -4.91 18.31 17.16
C ALA A 170 -4.19 18.53 15.82
N ILE A 171 -4.91 18.41 14.70
CA ILE A 171 -4.38 18.55 13.34
C ILE A 171 -4.58 19.96 12.80
N GLU A 172 -5.36 20.81 13.47
CA GLU A 172 -5.54 22.19 13.02
C GLU A 172 -4.19 22.90 12.89
N LEU A 173 -4.03 23.62 11.77
CA LEU A 173 -2.84 24.45 11.48
C LEU A 173 -2.54 25.45 12.58
N GLY A 174 -3.53 25.76 13.45
CA GLY A 174 -3.43 26.81 14.43
C GLY A 174 -3.22 28.18 13.75
N ASN A 175 -2.23 28.94 14.22
CA ASN A 175 -1.88 30.26 13.65
C ASN A 175 -0.75 30.16 12.60
N HIS A 176 -0.48 28.99 12.02
CA HIS A 176 0.57 28.77 11.03
C HIS A 176 -0.01 28.66 9.63
N ASP A 177 0.68 29.24 8.64
CA ASP A 177 0.27 29.20 7.23
C ASP A 177 0.48 27.80 6.60
N HIS A 178 1.41 27.02 7.15
CA HIS A 178 1.78 25.68 6.64
C HIS A 178 2.10 24.73 7.78
N TYR A 179 1.77 23.41 7.62
CA TYR A 179 2.10 22.34 8.58
C TYR A 179 3.59 22.24 8.89
N MET A 180 4.46 22.56 7.92
CA MET A 180 5.92 22.55 8.11
C MET A 180 6.43 23.66 9.06
N GLN A 181 5.59 24.57 9.47
CA GLN A 181 5.91 25.62 10.43
C GLN A 181 5.48 25.28 11.87
N LYS A 182 4.70 24.22 12.05
CA LYS A 182 4.22 23.72 13.34
C LYS A 182 5.24 22.74 13.95
#